data_1b8579c9fde63cfeee821b50f5653327
#
_entry.id   1b8579c9fde63cfeee821b50f5653327
#
_cell.length_a   1.000
_cell.length_b   1.000
_cell.length_c   1.000
_cell.angle_alpha   90.00
_cell.angle_beta   90.00
_cell.angle_gamma   90.00
#
_symmetry.space_group_name_H-M   'P 1'
#
loop_
_entity.id
_entity.type
_entity.pdbx_description
1 polymer ?
#
loop_
_entity_poly.entity_id
_entity_poly.type
_entity_poly.pdbx_seq_one_letter_code
_entity_poly.pdbx_strand_id
1 'polypeptide(L)'
;MAGQLASRLGWDFAEGDDLHPGSNVAKMHAGQPLTDADRGPWLESIAGWIRQHTDSGIPGVVTCSALKKSYRDVLRSEGVVFVFLDGSRDRITDRLAARHGHFMPPSLLESQFEALEAPTGDENFITLSVSPAPADEAQEIIDRLGLDGPSGAAGRP
;
A
#
# COMPACT_ATOMS: atom_id res chain seq x y z
N MET A 1 4.84 -8.61 -0.18
CA MET A 1 3.43 -9.03 -0.22
C MET A 1 2.69 -8.44 -1.43
N ALA A 2 2.56 -7.11 -1.57
CA ALA A 2 1.77 -6.48 -2.65
C ALA A 2 2.17 -6.91 -4.08
N GLY A 3 3.46 -6.96 -4.39
CA GLY A 3 3.93 -7.47 -5.69
C GLY A 3 3.58 -8.94 -5.94
N GLN A 4 3.58 -9.77 -4.89
CA GLN A 4 3.15 -11.17 -5.00
C GLN A 4 1.64 -11.28 -5.24
N LEU A 5 0.85 -10.42 -4.60
CA LEU A 5 -0.60 -10.33 -4.83
C LEU A 5 -0.89 -9.97 -6.28
N ALA A 6 -0.28 -8.90 -6.78
CA ALA A 6 -0.44 -8.47 -8.16
C ALA A 6 -0.02 -9.56 -9.16
N SER A 7 1.12 -10.21 -8.91
CA SER A 7 1.61 -11.29 -9.76
C SER A 7 0.65 -12.48 -9.82
N ARG A 8 0.08 -12.91 -8.68
CA ARG A 8 -0.89 -14.01 -8.63
C ARG A 8 -2.18 -13.69 -9.37
N LEU A 9 -2.61 -12.44 -9.32
CA LEU A 9 -3.83 -11.98 -9.97
C LEU A 9 -3.63 -11.59 -11.45
N GLY A 10 -2.39 -11.43 -11.88
CA GLY A 10 -2.08 -10.87 -13.20
C GLY A 10 -2.47 -9.39 -13.31
N TRP A 11 -2.41 -8.66 -12.22
CA TRP A 11 -2.78 -7.24 -12.13
C TRP A 11 -1.58 -6.33 -12.21
N ASP A 12 -1.80 -5.09 -12.62
CA ASP A 12 -0.77 -4.06 -12.60
C ASP A 12 -0.33 -3.75 -11.17
N PHE A 13 0.94 -3.40 -11.01
CA PHE A 13 1.53 -3.08 -9.72
C PHE A 13 2.31 -1.79 -9.75
N ALA A 14 2.13 -0.96 -8.74
CA ALA A 14 2.96 0.21 -8.49
C ALA A 14 3.42 0.27 -7.02
N GLU A 15 4.68 0.60 -6.82
CA GLU A 15 5.22 0.94 -5.51
C GLU A 15 5.00 2.43 -5.27
N GLY A 16 4.15 2.78 -4.29
CA GLY A 16 3.82 4.18 -4.03
C GLY A 16 5.03 5.03 -3.64
N ASP A 17 6.03 4.43 -3.00
CA ASP A 17 7.26 5.13 -2.64
C ASP A 17 8.03 5.64 -3.86
N ASP A 18 7.94 4.97 -5.00
CA ASP A 18 8.58 5.38 -6.25
C ASP A 18 7.94 6.63 -6.87
N LEU A 19 6.77 7.02 -6.40
CA LEU A 19 6.04 8.21 -6.87
C LEU A 19 6.36 9.47 -6.06
N HIS A 20 7.23 9.40 -5.08
CA HIS A 20 7.67 10.58 -4.33
C HIS A 20 8.46 11.56 -5.21
N PRO A 21 8.21 12.89 -5.08
CA PRO A 21 9.10 13.90 -5.64
C PRO A 21 10.52 13.76 -5.07
N GLY A 22 11.54 14.17 -5.84
CA GLY A 22 12.93 14.10 -5.40
C GLY A 22 13.22 14.83 -4.10
N SER A 23 12.52 15.93 -3.81
CA SER A 23 12.62 16.66 -2.54
C SER A 23 12.17 15.83 -1.34
N ASN A 24 11.14 15.00 -1.50
CA ASN A 24 10.69 14.09 -0.44
C ASN A 24 11.72 12.98 -0.21
N VAL A 25 12.27 12.43 -1.29
CA VAL A 25 13.31 11.40 -1.21
C VAL A 25 14.52 11.95 -0.45
N ALA A 26 14.96 13.17 -0.75
CA ALA A 26 16.09 13.81 -0.06
C ALA A 26 15.83 14.00 1.44
N LYS A 27 14.62 14.42 1.83
CA LYS A 27 14.23 14.54 3.24
C LYS A 27 14.26 13.21 3.97
N MET A 28 13.70 12.15 3.37
CA MET A 28 13.68 10.82 3.96
C MET A 28 15.09 10.26 4.14
N HIS A 29 15.97 10.45 3.16
CA HIS A 29 17.38 10.06 3.27
C HIS A 29 18.14 10.82 4.37
N ALA A 30 17.74 12.06 4.64
CA ALA A 30 18.29 12.86 5.74
C ALA A 30 17.68 12.53 7.12
N GLY A 31 16.77 11.56 7.20
CA GLY A 31 16.08 11.18 8.43
C GLY A 31 15.03 12.20 8.88
N GLN A 32 14.58 13.07 7.97
CA GLN A 32 13.56 14.08 8.25
C GLN A 32 12.17 13.55 7.91
N PRO A 33 11.18 13.64 8.83
CA PRO A 33 9.81 13.27 8.53
C PRO A 33 9.19 14.23 7.50
N LEU A 34 8.33 13.69 6.64
CA LEU A 34 7.58 14.48 5.66
C LEU A 34 6.41 15.19 6.35
N THR A 35 6.17 16.44 5.96
CA THR A 35 4.99 17.20 6.36
C THR A 35 3.77 16.80 5.51
N ASP A 36 2.56 17.24 5.93
CA ASP A 36 1.36 17.06 5.11
C ASP A 36 1.49 17.75 3.75
N ALA A 37 2.11 18.93 3.71
CA ALA A 37 2.39 19.64 2.47
C ALA A 37 3.35 18.90 1.54
N ASP A 38 4.35 18.24 2.08
CA ASP A 38 5.28 17.40 1.31
C ASP A 38 4.57 16.20 0.68
N ARG A 39 3.59 15.64 1.37
CA ARG A 39 2.84 14.47 0.92
C ARG A 39 1.76 14.77 -0.12
N GLY A 40 1.27 16.00 -0.19
CA GLY A 40 0.20 16.39 -1.11
C GLY A 40 0.47 15.98 -2.57
N PRO A 41 1.55 16.44 -3.20
CA PRO A 41 1.89 16.04 -4.58
C PRO A 41 2.11 14.55 -4.77
N TRP A 42 2.66 13.86 -3.79
CA TRP A 42 2.83 12.42 -3.80
C TRP A 42 1.49 11.67 -3.79
N LEU A 43 0.58 12.06 -2.90
CA LEU A 43 -0.77 11.48 -2.83
C LEU A 43 -1.55 11.72 -4.13
N GLU A 44 -1.41 12.90 -4.74
CA GLU A 44 -2.03 13.20 -6.04
C GLU A 44 -1.47 12.33 -7.16
N SER A 45 -0.19 12.01 -7.14
CA SER A 45 0.41 11.08 -8.10
C SER A 45 -0.17 9.67 -7.95
N ILE A 46 -0.33 9.19 -6.71
CA ILE A 46 -0.96 7.89 -6.45
C ILE A 46 -2.44 7.91 -6.86
N ALA A 47 -3.17 8.96 -6.50
CA ALA A 47 -4.56 9.11 -6.89
C ALA A 47 -4.74 9.14 -8.42
N GLY A 48 -3.80 9.76 -9.13
CA GLY A 48 -3.76 9.76 -10.60
C GLY A 48 -3.60 8.35 -11.17
N TRP A 49 -2.69 7.56 -10.61
CA TRP A 49 -2.52 6.15 -10.98
C TRP A 49 -3.80 5.34 -10.74
N ILE A 50 -4.43 5.52 -9.58
CA ILE A 50 -5.70 4.86 -9.25
C ILE A 50 -6.79 5.24 -10.25
N ARG A 51 -6.98 6.54 -10.53
CA ARG A 51 -7.98 7.01 -11.50
C ARG A 51 -7.76 6.41 -12.89
N GLN A 52 -6.53 6.36 -13.35
CA GLN A 52 -6.20 5.77 -14.63
C GLN A 52 -6.67 4.30 -14.72
N HIS A 53 -6.52 3.54 -13.66
CA HIS A 53 -6.93 2.14 -13.59
C HIS A 53 -8.44 1.99 -13.44
N THR A 54 -9.07 2.76 -12.57
CA THR A 54 -10.53 2.73 -12.39
C THR A 54 -11.27 3.15 -13.65
N ASP A 55 -10.81 4.20 -14.33
CA ASP A 55 -11.45 4.71 -15.56
C ASP A 55 -11.30 3.75 -16.75
N SER A 56 -10.20 3.03 -16.84
CA SER A 56 -9.96 2.03 -17.89
C SER A 56 -10.48 0.63 -17.54
N GLY A 57 -10.94 0.41 -16.31
CA GLY A 57 -11.41 -0.91 -15.87
C GLY A 57 -10.28 -1.95 -15.73
N ILE A 58 -9.03 -1.50 -15.65
CA ILE A 58 -7.87 -2.37 -15.46
C ILE A 58 -7.59 -2.48 -13.95
N PRO A 59 -7.61 -3.70 -13.39
CA PRO A 59 -7.33 -3.86 -11.97
C PRO A 59 -5.83 -3.64 -11.66
N GLY A 60 -5.54 -3.15 -10.46
CA GLY A 60 -4.18 -2.90 -10.04
C GLY A 60 -4.00 -2.94 -8.53
N VAL A 61 -2.76 -3.06 -8.12
CA VAL A 61 -2.32 -3.01 -6.73
C VAL A 61 -1.30 -1.88 -6.59
N VAL A 62 -1.51 -0.97 -5.65
CA VAL A 62 -0.54 0.07 -5.34
C VAL A 62 -0.28 0.09 -3.83
N THR A 63 0.99 0.24 -3.45
CA THR A 63 1.37 0.41 -2.05
C THR A 63 1.36 1.89 -1.67
N CYS A 64 0.98 2.17 -0.42
CA CYS A 64 1.03 3.52 0.12
C CYS A 64 1.07 3.44 1.64
N SER A 65 1.85 4.29 2.30
CA SER A 65 1.82 4.39 3.75
C SER A 65 0.46 4.89 4.28
N ALA A 66 -0.20 5.78 3.56
CA ALA A 66 -1.58 6.25 3.79
C ALA A 66 -1.97 6.39 5.27
N LEU A 67 -1.08 6.99 6.07
CA LEU A 67 -1.10 6.94 7.54
C LEU A 67 -2.32 7.64 8.14
N LYS A 68 -2.71 8.77 7.58
CA LYS A 68 -3.84 9.56 8.08
C LYS A 68 -5.10 9.30 7.25
N LYS A 69 -6.25 9.43 7.91
CA LYS A 69 -7.54 9.36 7.21
C LYS A 69 -7.63 10.39 6.08
N SER A 70 -7.14 11.61 6.30
CA SER A 70 -7.11 12.66 5.27
C SER A 70 -6.31 12.26 4.04
N TYR A 71 -5.25 11.46 4.18
CA TYR A 71 -4.49 10.93 3.05
C TYR A 71 -5.30 9.87 2.28
N ARG A 72 -5.97 8.98 3.01
CA ARG A 72 -6.83 7.97 2.38
C ARG A 72 -8.05 8.58 1.70
N ASP A 73 -8.56 9.72 2.22
CA ASP A 73 -9.65 10.46 1.58
C ASP A 73 -9.28 10.98 0.18
N VAL A 74 -8.01 11.30 -0.06
CA VAL A 74 -7.49 11.66 -1.40
C VAL A 74 -7.49 10.47 -2.34
N LEU A 75 -7.23 9.27 -1.82
CA LEU A 75 -7.04 8.05 -2.61
C LEU A 75 -8.33 7.26 -2.84
N ARG A 76 -9.33 7.42 -1.98
CA ARG A 76 -10.56 6.61 -2.05
C ARG A 76 -11.41 6.99 -3.26
N SER A 77 -11.94 5.97 -3.90
CA SER A 77 -12.94 6.10 -4.95
C SER A 77 -13.73 4.80 -5.06
N GLU A 78 -14.77 4.79 -5.89
CA GLU A 78 -15.50 3.56 -6.18
C GLU A 78 -14.53 2.49 -6.73
N GLY A 79 -14.65 1.28 -6.22
CA GLY A 79 -13.79 0.15 -6.62
C GLY A 79 -12.43 0.08 -5.92
N VAL A 80 -12.11 1.03 -5.03
CA VAL A 80 -10.88 1.01 -4.22
C VAL A 80 -11.15 0.34 -2.88
N VAL A 81 -10.34 -0.66 -2.53
CA VAL A 81 -10.32 -1.29 -1.22
C VAL A 81 -8.95 -1.08 -0.58
N PHE A 82 -8.93 -0.54 0.62
CA PHE A 82 -7.70 -0.44 1.41
C PHE A 82 -7.43 -1.75 2.14
N VAL A 83 -6.19 -2.18 2.10
CA VAL A 83 -5.72 -3.31 2.90
C VAL A 83 -4.83 -2.76 4.01
N PHE A 84 -5.35 -2.74 5.22
CA PHE A 84 -4.61 -2.28 6.40
C PHE A 84 -3.84 -3.45 7.02
N LEU A 85 -2.50 -3.34 6.99
CA LEU A 85 -1.61 -4.32 7.60
C LEU A 85 -1.37 -3.94 9.06
N ASP A 86 -2.02 -4.64 9.98
CA ASP A 86 -1.92 -4.41 11.41
C ASP A 86 -0.85 -5.32 12.02
N GLY A 87 0.09 -4.72 12.74
CA GLY A 87 1.16 -5.44 13.41
C GLY A 87 1.77 -4.64 14.55
N SER A 88 2.32 -5.35 15.54
CA SER A 88 3.06 -4.72 16.62
C SER A 88 4.29 -3.96 16.09
N ARG A 89 4.73 -2.93 16.84
CA ARG A 89 5.96 -2.19 16.52
C ARG A 89 7.14 -3.13 16.28
N ASP A 90 7.35 -4.09 17.17
CA ASP A 90 8.47 -5.02 17.08
C ASP A 90 8.41 -5.83 15.78
N ARG A 91 7.24 -6.33 15.43
CA ARG A 91 7.03 -7.10 14.20
C ARG A 91 7.27 -6.28 12.93
N ILE A 92 6.80 -5.04 12.91
CA ILE A 92 7.03 -4.11 11.79
C ILE A 92 8.51 -3.75 11.69
N THR A 93 9.16 -3.48 12.82
CA THR A 93 10.60 -3.17 12.89
C THR A 93 11.44 -4.33 12.36
N ASP A 94 11.17 -5.54 12.81
CA ASP A 94 11.88 -6.75 12.35
C ASP A 94 11.70 -6.97 10.85
N ARG A 95 10.51 -6.75 10.36
CA ARG A 95 10.17 -6.90 8.95
C ARG A 95 10.86 -5.88 8.05
N LEU A 96 10.93 -4.63 8.49
CA LEU A 96 11.68 -3.58 7.80
C LEU A 96 13.19 -3.84 7.80
N ALA A 97 13.73 -4.31 8.92
CA ALA A 97 15.15 -4.67 9.04
C ALA A 97 15.54 -5.83 8.09
N ALA A 98 14.61 -6.74 7.82
CA ALA A 98 14.81 -7.87 6.91
C ALA A 98 14.69 -7.48 5.42
N ARG A 99 14.17 -6.30 5.09
CA ARG A 99 14.05 -5.83 3.71
C ARG A 99 15.37 -5.28 3.21
N HIS A 100 15.97 -5.95 2.24
CA HIS A 100 17.17 -5.45 1.57
C HIS A 100 16.83 -4.26 0.65
N GLY A 101 17.69 -3.23 0.68
CA GLY A 101 17.56 -2.06 -0.19
C GLY A 101 16.51 -1.03 0.25
N HIS A 102 15.85 -1.24 1.38
CA HIS A 102 14.93 -0.27 1.96
C HIS A 102 15.53 0.27 3.26
N PHE A 103 16.01 1.49 3.22
CA PHE A 103 16.56 2.15 4.40
C PHE A 103 15.52 3.10 5.00
N MET A 104 15.04 2.76 6.19
CA MET A 104 14.24 3.66 7.02
C MET A 104 14.92 3.82 8.36
N PRO A 105 15.39 5.04 8.71
CA PRO A 105 15.92 5.30 10.04
C PRO A 105 14.88 4.99 11.12
N PRO A 106 15.28 4.48 12.30
CA PRO A 106 14.37 4.22 13.41
C PRO A 106 13.51 5.43 13.82
N SER A 107 14.06 6.64 13.71
CA SER A 107 13.35 7.88 13.99
C SER A 107 12.16 8.14 13.04
N LEU A 108 12.27 7.75 11.77
CA LEU A 108 11.16 7.86 10.82
C LEU A 108 10.07 6.84 11.09
N LEU A 109 10.43 5.63 11.52
CA LEU A 109 9.45 4.62 11.89
C LEU A 109 8.61 5.07 13.08
N GLU A 110 9.24 5.65 14.11
CA GLU A 110 8.54 6.20 15.26
C GLU A 110 7.53 7.28 14.85
N SER A 111 7.95 8.24 14.03
CA SER A 111 7.08 9.30 13.53
C SER A 111 5.90 8.76 12.71
N GLN A 112 6.08 7.66 12.00
CA GLN A 112 5.00 7.01 11.26
C GLN A 112 3.99 6.34 12.19
N PHE A 113 4.42 5.66 13.24
CA PHE A 113 3.49 5.12 14.23
C PHE A 113 2.71 6.22 14.96
N GLU A 114 3.35 7.34 15.27
CA GLU A 114 2.67 8.50 15.87
C GLU A 114 1.62 9.13 14.94
N ALA A 115 1.88 9.15 13.64
CA ALA A 115 0.99 9.72 12.64
C ALA A 115 -0.13 8.77 12.20
N LEU A 116 -0.01 7.47 12.48
CA LEU A 116 -0.96 6.46 12.04
C LEU A 116 -2.33 6.66 12.67
N GLU A 117 -3.33 6.80 11.81
CA GLU A 117 -4.75 6.74 12.15
C GLU A 117 -5.33 5.46 11.54
N ALA A 118 -5.73 4.51 12.37
CA ALA A 118 -6.33 3.28 11.88
C ALA A 118 -7.60 3.57 11.05
N PRO A 119 -7.88 2.81 9.98
CA PRO A 119 -9.11 2.97 9.22
C PRO A 119 -10.36 2.83 10.08
N THR A 120 -11.40 3.57 9.74
CA THR A 120 -12.68 3.59 10.46
C THR A 120 -13.83 3.11 9.57
N GLY A 121 -14.99 2.80 10.18
CA GLY A 121 -16.09 2.13 9.51
C GLY A 121 -16.74 2.84 8.32
N ASP A 122 -16.42 4.12 8.07
CA ASP A 122 -16.84 4.88 6.89
C ASP A 122 -15.90 4.68 5.68
N GLU A 123 -14.80 3.95 5.87
CA GLU A 123 -13.81 3.63 4.83
C GLU A 123 -14.04 2.21 4.31
N ASN A 124 -13.76 1.98 3.03
CA ASN A 124 -13.79 0.64 2.43
C ASN A 124 -12.45 -0.05 2.64
N PHE A 125 -12.32 -0.89 3.64
CA PHE A 125 -11.06 -1.55 3.99
C PHE A 125 -11.25 -2.95 4.57
N ILE A 126 -10.17 -3.71 4.51
CA ILE A 126 -9.98 -4.93 5.30
C ILE A 126 -8.71 -4.79 6.15
N THR A 127 -8.69 -5.43 7.30
CA THR A 127 -7.52 -5.49 8.18
C THR A 127 -6.93 -6.89 8.15
N LEU A 128 -5.62 -6.97 7.89
CA LEU A 128 -4.85 -8.20 7.99
C LEU A 128 -3.81 -8.05 9.10
N SER A 129 -3.63 -9.11 9.88
CA SER A 129 -2.47 -9.20 10.77
C SER A 129 -1.20 -9.45 9.96
N VAL A 130 -0.15 -8.70 10.27
CA VAL A 130 1.17 -8.94 9.66
C VAL A 130 1.62 -10.35 9.99
N SER A 131 1.72 -11.19 8.97
CA SER A 131 2.15 -12.58 9.04
C SER A 131 3.67 -12.70 8.86
N PRO A 132 4.30 -13.77 9.37
CA PRO A 132 5.68 -14.08 9.03
C PRO A 132 5.92 -14.28 7.53
N ALA A 133 4.92 -14.77 6.80
CA ALA A 133 5.02 -15.08 5.38
C ALA A 133 4.17 -14.11 4.54
N PRO A 134 4.79 -13.21 3.74
CA PRO A 134 4.07 -12.31 2.83
C PRO A 134 3.17 -13.03 1.81
N ALA A 135 3.51 -14.26 1.46
CA ALA A 135 2.71 -15.08 0.56
C ALA A 135 1.35 -15.48 1.15
N ASP A 136 1.29 -15.71 2.46
CA ASP A 136 0.05 -16.04 3.16
C ASP A 136 -0.86 -14.82 3.25
N GLU A 137 -0.29 -13.65 3.46
CA GLU A 137 -1.03 -12.38 3.44
C GLU A 137 -1.68 -12.14 2.06
N ALA A 138 -0.94 -12.38 0.99
CA ALA A 138 -1.47 -12.24 -0.37
C ALA A 138 -2.63 -13.22 -0.61
N GLN A 139 -2.52 -14.47 -0.14
CA GLN A 139 -3.60 -15.44 -0.25
C GLN A 139 -4.82 -15.04 0.56
N GLU A 140 -4.63 -14.57 1.79
CA GLU A 140 -5.73 -14.10 2.63
C GLU A 140 -6.51 -12.94 1.99
N ILE A 141 -5.81 -12.01 1.33
CA ILE A 141 -6.46 -10.91 0.58
C ILE A 141 -7.33 -11.47 -0.55
N ILE A 142 -6.79 -12.39 -1.33
CA ILE A 142 -7.51 -13.04 -2.44
C ILE A 142 -8.79 -13.69 -1.92
N ASP A 143 -8.69 -14.48 -0.85
CA ASP A 143 -9.80 -15.22 -0.28
C ASP A 143 -10.86 -14.30 0.31
N ARG A 144 -10.45 -13.27 1.08
CA ARG A 144 -11.37 -12.34 1.74
C ARG A 144 -12.10 -11.41 0.80
N LEU A 145 -11.47 -11.03 -0.30
CA LEU A 145 -12.07 -10.14 -1.31
C LEU A 145 -12.69 -10.91 -2.48
N GLY A 146 -12.59 -12.24 -2.49
CA GLY A 146 -13.13 -13.05 -3.57
C GLY A 146 -12.50 -12.73 -4.92
N LEU A 147 -11.17 -12.51 -4.95
CA LEU A 147 -10.47 -12.13 -6.17
C LEU A 147 -10.10 -13.39 -6.97
N ASP A 148 -10.46 -13.40 -8.24
CA ASP A 148 -10.06 -14.46 -9.15
C ASP A 148 -8.75 -14.09 -9.85
N GLY A 149 -7.80 -15.02 -9.85
CA GLY A 149 -6.63 -14.93 -10.71
C GLY A 149 -7.00 -14.92 -12.18
N PRO A 150 -6.04 -14.73 -13.10
CA PRO A 150 -6.33 -14.75 -14.52
C PRO A 150 -7.05 -16.06 -14.83
N SER A 151 -8.32 -15.95 -15.22
CA SER A 151 -9.09 -17.09 -15.71
C SER A 151 -8.28 -17.73 -16.83
N GLY A 152 -7.71 -18.89 -16.53
CA GLY A 152 -7.22 -19.73 -17.61
C GLY A 152 -8.34 -19.86 -18.61
N ALA A 153 -8.08 -19.41 -19.82
CA ALA A 153 -8.96 -19.68 -20.95
C ALA A 153 -9.12 -21.21 -21.04
N ALA A 154 -10.05 -21.74 -20.25
CA ALA A 154 -10.52 -23.09 -20.42
C ALA A 154 -11.25 -23.09 -21.76
N GLY A 155 -10.57 -23.64 -22.75
CA GLY A 155 -11.13 -23.87 -24.05
C GLY A 155 -12.50 -24.49 -23.89
N ARG A 156 -13.50 -23.89 -24.51
CA ARG A 156 -14.73 -24.56 -24.84
C ARG A 156 -14.46 -25.44 -26.06
N PRO A 157 -14.93 -26.69 -26.05
CA PRO A 157 -14.89 -27.58 -27.21
C PRO A 157 -15.74 -27.04 -28.36
#